data_d78e9da31e20e23664d9fcdc2a968c79
#
_entry.id   d78e9da31e20e23664d9fcdc2a968c79
#
_cell.length_a   1.000
_cell.length_b   1.000
_cell.length_c   1.000
_cell.angle_alpha   90.00
_cell.angle_beta   90.00
_cell.angle_gamma   90.00
#
_symmetry.space_group_name_H-M   'P 1'
#
loop_
_entity.id
_entity.type
_entity.pdbx_description
1 polymer ?
#
loop_
_entity_poly.entity_id
_entity_poly.type
_entity_poly.pdbx_seq_one_letter_code
_entity_poly.pdbx_strand_id
1 'polypeptide(L)'
;MSEFTPNSAVSAVAASVEMTPVPDTESAGGQPHTGTAVLGMFAGLEVGVWEMTEGVMHDTEVDELFVVISGSARVDFADGTSSLELTAGDVVRLEAGTQTVWTVRTPLRKVYLTAP
;
A
#
# COMPACT_ATOMS: atom_id res chain seq x y z
N MET A 1 -17.12 -10.91 -0.12
CA MET A 1 -16.52 -9.82 0.67
C MET A 1 -17.63 -8.87 1.09
N SER A 2 -17.67 -8.55 2.36
CA SER A 2 -18.79 -7.80 2.94
C SER A 2 -18.63 -6.31 2.77
N GLU A 3 -19.76 -5.62 2.59
CA GLU A 3 -19.80 -4.16 2.69
C GLU A 3 -19.47 -3.72 4.11
N PHE A 4 -18.93 -2.51 4.24
CA PHE A 4 -18.77 -1.90 5.56
C PHE A 4 -20.12 -1.78 6.25
N THR A 5 -20.15 -2.11 7.54
CA THR A 5 -21.34 -1.94 8.35
C THR A 5 -21.67 -0.45 8.50
N PRO A 6 -22.91 -0.03 8.18
CA PRO A 6 -23.28 1.37 8.36
C PRO A 6 -23.09 1.85 9.81
N ASN A 7 -22.65 3.11 9.95
CA ASN A 7 -22.49 3.77 11.25
C ASN A 7 -21.55 3.02 12.21
N SER A 8 -20.45 2.47 11.65
CA SER A 8 -19.44 1.76 12.42
C SER A 8 -18.04 2.25 12.07
N ALA A 9 -17.06 1.82 12.85
CA ALA A 9 -15.67 2.16 12.61
C ALA A 9 -14.78 0.92 12.72
N VAL A 10 -13.73 0.90 11.91
CA VAL A 10 -12.66 -0.11 11.97
C VAL A 10 -11.34 0.63 12.18
N SER A 11 -10.52 0.15 13.11
CA SER A 11 -9.19 0.74 13.33
C SER A 11 -8.20 0.22 12.29
N ALA A 12 -7.81 1.08 11.35
CA ALA A 12 -6.77 0.76 10.38
C ALA A 12 -5.39 0.65 11.04
N VAL A 13 -5.18 1.37 12.14
CA VAL A 13 -3.92 1.31 12.90
C VAL A 13 -3.76 -0.02 13.62
N ALA A 14 -4.86 -0.55 14.19
CA ALA A 14 -4.83 -1.77 14.99
C ALA A 14 -5.12 -3.04 14.19
N ALA A 15 -5.52 -2.93 12.92
CA ALA A 15 -5.84 -4.09 12.09
C ALA A 15 -4.62 -5.01 11.97
N SER A 16 -4.83 -6.31 12.22
CA SER A 16 -3.77 -7.31 12.07
C SER A 16 -3.52 -7.60 10.61
N VAL A 17 -2.25 -7.53 10.21
CA VAL A 17 -1.82 -7.82 8.85
C VAL A 17 -0.83 -8.98 8.89
N GLU A 18 -1.13 -10.04 8.15
CA GLU A 18 -0.21 -11.17 8.01
C GLU A 18 0.85 -10.81 6.97
N MET A 19 2.11 -10.74 7.42
CA MET A 19 3.24 -10.34 6.59
C MET A 19 3.93 -11.55 5.98
N THR A 20 4.24 -11.47 4.68
CA THR A 20 4.97 -12.51 3.96
C THR A 20 6.16 -11.91 3.20
N PRO A 21 7.26 -12.68 2.99
CA PRO A 21 8.39 -12.17 2.24
C PRO A 21 8.01 -11.77 0.82
N VAL A 22 8.53 -10.64 0.37
CA VAL A 22 8.42 -10.25 -1.04
C VAL A 22 9.23 -11.26 -1.87
N PRO A 23 8.66 -11.81 -2.97
CA PRO A 23 9.39 -12.74 -3.83
C PRO A 23 10.70 -12.16 -4.34
N ASP A 24 11.73 -12.98 -4.50
CA ASP A 24 13.05 -12.56 -4.97
C ASP A 24 13.01 -11.85 -6.32
N THR A 25 12.04 -12.20 -7.17
CA THR A 25 11.85 -11.56 -8.48
C THR A 25 11.40 -10.09 -8.37
N GLU A 26 10.86 -9.68 -7.22
CA GLU A 26 10.36 -8.33 -6.98
C GLU A 26 11.20 -7.59 -5.94
N SER A 27 11.98 -8.30 -5.12
CA SER A 27 12.83 -7.69 -4.11
C SER A 27 14.10 -7.14 -4.76
N ALA A 28 14.44 -5.89 -4.44
CA ALA A 28 15.61 -5.21 -5.00
C ALA A 28 16.58 -4.74 -3.90
N GLY A 29 16.35 -5.08 -2.66
CA GLY A 29 17.24 -4.72 -1.55
C GLY A 29 16.57 -4.93 -0.20
N GLY A 30 17.37 -5.24 0.82
CA GLY A 30 16.86 -5.66 2.11
C GLY A 30 16.17 -7.02 1.97
N GLN A 31 15.23 -7.29 2.83
CA GLN A 31 14.35 -8.47 2.73
C GLN A 31 12.97 -8.02 3.15
N PRO A 32 12.29 -7.19 2.33
CA PRO A 32 11.01 -6.64 2.72
C PRO A 32 9.94 -7.72 2.80
N HIS A 33 9.00 -7.50 3.69
CA HIS A 33 7.77 -8.27 3.80
C HIS A 33 6.61 -7.34 3.51
N THR A 34 5.56 -7.88 2.90
CA THR A 34 4.31 -7.15 2.67
C THR A 34 3.14 -7.96 3.18
N GLY A 35 2.05 -7.28 3.46
CA GLY A 35 0.81 -7.92 3.84
C GLY A 35 -0.37 -7.02 3.61
N THR A 36 -1.53 -7.63 3.49
CA THR A 36 -2.79 -6.96 3.22
C THR A 36 -3.86 -7.50 4.16
N ALA A 37 -4.66 -6.62 4.72
CA ALA A 37 -5.87 -6.99 5.44
C ALA A 37 -7.05 -6.27 4.80
N VAL A 38 -7.99 -7.01 4.23
CA VAL A 38 -9.20 -6.42 3.66
C VAL A 38 -10.14 -6.05 4.79
N LEU A 39 -10.58 -4.80 4.82
CA LEU A 39 -11.51 -4.31 5.83
C LEU A 39 -12.96 -4.41 5.39
N GLY A 40 -13.22 -4.30 4.09
CA GLY A 40 -14.57 -4.41 3.54
C GLY A 40 -14.68 -3.76 2.16
N MET A 41 -15.93 -3.65 1.70
CA MET A 41 -16.24 -3.00 0.42
C MET A 41 -17.01 -1.71 0.67
N PHE A 42 -16.78 -0.71 -0.18
CA PHE A 42 -17.54 0.52 -0.19
C PHE A 42 -17.67 1.03 -1.62
N ALA A 43 -18.90 1.25 -2.06
CA ALA A 43 -19.20 1.77 -3.40
C ALA A 43 -18.51 0.98 -4.53
N GLY A 44 -18.44 -0.35 -4.40
CA GLY A 44 -17.79 -1.23 -5.36
C GLY A 44 -16.26 -1.27 -5.24
N LEU A 45 -15.66 -0.55 -4.30
CA LEU A 45 -14.23 -0.54 -4.07
C LEU A 45 -13.85 -1.46 -2.92
N GLU A 46 -12.72 -2.13 -3.06
CA GLU A 46 -12.11 -2.84 -1.93
C GLU A 46 -11.38 -1.83 -1.06
N VAL A 47 -11.65 -1.88 0.23
CA VAL A 47 -10.98 -1.03 1.23
C VAL A 47 -10.18 -1.93 2.18
N GLY A 48 -8.91 -1.62 2.35
CA GLY A 48 -8.06 -2.43 3.19
C GLY A 48 -6.86 -1.67 3.75
N VAL A 49 -6.02 -2.43 4.43
CA VAL A 49 -4.75 -1.97 4.98
C VAL A 49 -3.63 -2.76 4.31
N TRP A 50 -2.60 -2.08 3.88
CA TRP A 50 -1.39 -2.69 3.34
C TRP A 50 -0.18 -2.20 4.13
N GLU A 51 0.76 -3.10 4.37
CA GLU A 51 1.99 -2.77 5.07
C GLU A 51 3.20 -3.34 4.35
N MET A 52 4.31 -2.61 4.41
CA MET A 52 5.60 -3.07 3.91
C MET A 52 6.68 -2.74 4.93
N THR A 53 7.53 -3.72 5.21
CA THR A 53 8.70 -3.51 6.06
C THR A 53 9.84 -2.88 5.27
N GLU A 54 10.91 -2.50 5.95
CA GLU A 54 12.08 -1.85 5.37
C GLU A 54 12.69 -2.68 4.23
N GLY A 55 12.98 -2.02 3.12
CA GLY A 55 13.57 -2.65 1.94
C GLY A 55 13.11 -2.00 0.64
N VAL A 56 13.49 -2.64 -0.47
CA VAL A 56 13.20 -2.14 -1.83
C VAL A 56 12.42 -3.21 -2.60
N MET A 57 11.36 -2.80 -3.26
CA MET A 57 10.46 -3.67 -4.01
C MET A 57 10.08 -3.04 -5.35
N HIS A 58 10.15 -3.85 -6.43
CA HIS A 58 9.53 -3.52 -7.70
C HIS A 58 8.07 -3.92 -7.69
N ASP A 59 7.22 -3.08 -8.26
CA ASP A 59 5.78 -3.36 -8.32
C ASP A 59 5.19 -2.87 -9.63
N THR A 60 4.10 -3.51 -10.04
CA THR A 60 3.22 -3.02 -11.10
C THR A 60 1.90 -2.67 -10.42
N GLU A 61 1.50 -1.41 -10.53
CA GLU A 61 0.39 -0.90 -9.76
C GLU A 61 -0.97 -1.26 -10.36
N VAL A 62 -1.99 -1.17 -9.51
CA VAL A 62 -3.40 -1.22 -9.89
C VAL A 62 -4.00 0.17 -9.73
N ASP A 63 -5.24 0.37 -10.18
CA ASP A 63 -5.94 1.62 -9.90
C ASP A 63 -6.23 1.71 -8.41
N GLU A 64 -5.59 2.64 -7.75
CA GLU A 64 -5.60 2.73 -6.29
C GLU A 64 -5.57 4.18 -5.83
N LEU A 65 -6.29 4.44 -4.74
CA LEU A 65 -6.13 5.63 -3.93
C LEU A 65 -5.75 5.17 -2.54
N PHE A 66 -4.73 5.77 -1.93
CA PHE A 66 -4.37 5.39 -0.56
C PHE A 66 -3.97 6.59 0.30
N VAL A 67 -4.05 6.39 1.60
CA VAL A 67 -3.59 7.33 2.62
C VAL A 67 -2.53 6.64 3.45
N VAL A 68 -1.36 7.25 3.56
CA VAL A 68 -0.30 6.74 4.47
C VAL A 68 -0.69 7.08 5.90
N ILE A 69 -0.68 6.09 6.79
CA ILE A 69 -1.02 6.29 8.20
C ILE A 69 0.19 6.14 9.13
N SER A 70 1.27 5.50 8.66
CA SER A 70 2.54 5.43 9.43
C SER A 70 3.70 5.07 8.51
N GLY A 71 4.91 5.38 8.95
CA GLY A 71 6.12 5.06 8.24
C GLY A 71 6.53 6.08 7.20
N SER A 72 7.56 5.73 6.42
CA SER A 72 8.09 6.59 5.36
C SER A 72 8.61 5.76 4.20
N ALA A 73 8.44 6.27 3.00
CA ALA A 73 8.89 5.58 1.79
C ALA A 73 9.15 6.58 0.66
N ARG A 74 9.94 6.13 -0.32
CA ARG A 74 10.10 6.79 -1.61
C ARG A 74 9.49 5.88 -2.68
N VAL A 75 8.77 6.47 -3.62
CA VAL A 75 8.26 5.77 -4.80
C VAL A 75 8.88 6.39 -6.04
N ASP A 76 9.59 5.59 -6.81
CA ASP A 76 10.16 5.98 -8.10
C ASP A 76 9.32 5.38 -9.21
N PHE A 77 9.11 6.15 -10.29
CA PHE A 77 8.28 5.75 -11.43
C PHE A 77 9.14 5.49 -12.64
N ALA A 78 8.94 4.36 -13.32
CA ALA A 78 9.69 3.98 -14.51
C ALA A 78 9.37 4.89 -15.72
N ASP A 79 8.20 5.54 -15.74
CA ASP A 79 7.73 6.37 -16.84
C ASP A 79 8.29 7.80 -16.84
N GLY A 80 9.16 8.15 -15.90
CA GLY A 80 9.73 9.49 -15.77
C GLY A 80 8.92 10.45 -14.91
N THR A 81 7.77 10.02 -14.37
CA THR A 81 7.05 10.80 -13.37
C THR A 81 7.97 11.10 -12.18
N SER A 82 7.87 12.30 -11.61
CA SER A 82 8.68 12.69 -10.46
C SER A 82 8.43 11.75 -9.27
N SER A 83 9.52 11.37 -8.59
CA SER A 83 9.45 10.53 -7.41
C SER A 83 8.63 11.16 -6.31
N LEU A 84 7.98 10.32 -5.51
CA LEU A 84 7.24 10.73 -4.34
C LEU A 84 8.01 10.39 -3.06
N GLU A 85 8.04 11.31 -2.13
CA GLU A 85 8.46 11.07 -0.75
C GLU A 85 7.20 11.04 0.10
N LEU A 86 6.96 9.90 0.75
CA LEU A 86 5.70 9.64 1.46
C LEU A 86 5.90 9.63 2.96
N THR A 87 5.01 10.31 3.66
CA THR A 87 4.90 10.29 5.12
C THR A 87 3.43 10.21 5.52
N ALA A 88 3.16 9.98 6.80
CA ALA A 88 1.80 9.88 7.32
C ALA A 88 0.96 11.11 6.94
N GLY A 89 -0.23 10.87 6.45
CA GLY A 89 -1.16 11.89 6.00
C GLY A 89 -1.15 12.14 4.49
N ASP A 90 -0.18 11.63 3.75
CA ASP A 90 -0.15 11.78 2.30
C ASP A 90 -1.23 10.93 1.65
N VAL A 91 -1.92 11.52 0.69
CA VAL A 91 -2.95 10.86 -0.14
C VAL A 91 -2.38 10.70 -1.53
N VAL A 92 -2.39 9.47 -2.04
CA VAL A 92 -1.73 9.12 -3.30
C VAL A 92 -2.67 8.40 -4.24
N ARG A 93 -2.64 8.78 -5.52
CA ARG A 93 -3.34 8.09 -6.60
C ARG A 93 -2.32 7.35 -7.47
N LEU A 94 -2.49 6.05 -7.62
CA LEU A 94 -1.71 5.23 -8.56
C LEU A 94 -2.60 4.71 -9.67
N GLU A 95 -2.06 4.63 -10.88
CA GLU A 95 -2.78 4.14 -12.05
C GLU A 95 -2.35 2.72 -12.40
N ALA A 96 -3.31 1.90 -12.80
CA ALA A 96 -3.06 0.52 -13.24
C ALA A 96 -2.00 0.47 -14.33
N GLY A 97 -1.09 -0.50 -14.22
CA GLY A 97 -0.02 -0.72 -15.18
C GLY A 97 1.24 0.12 -14.94
N THR A 98 1.20 1.09 -14.04
CA THR A 98 2.38 1.89 -13.70
C THR A 98 3.43 1.02 -13.01
N GLN A 99 4.67 1.08 -13.49
CA GLN A 99 5.77 0.35 -12.86
C GLN A 99 6.51 1.26 -11.88
N THR A 100 6.68 0.77 -10.67
CA THR A 100 7.25 1.53 -9.56
C THR A 100 8.36 0.77 -8.86
N VAL A 101 9.18 1.53 -8.14
CA VAL A 101 10.13 0.99 -7.16
C VAL A 101 9.82 1.67 -5.83
N TRP A 102 9.47 0.86 -4.84
CA TRP A 102 9.21 1.31 -3.48
C TRP A 102 10.46 1.13 -2.64
N THR A 103 10.94 2.19 -2.04
CA THR A 103 12.03 2.15 -1.06
C THR A 103 11.45 2.56 0.28
N VAL A 104 11.24 1.57 1.14
CA VAL A 104 10.69 1.79 2.49
C VAL A 104 11.83 1.93 3.48
N ARG A 105 11.88 3.04 4.19
CA ARG A 105 12.90 3.34 5.20
C ARG A 105 12.43 3.01 6.60
N THR A 106 11.18 3.29 6.89
CA THR A 106 10.50 2.93 8.13
C THR A 106 9.23 2.18 7.75
N PRO A 107 8.91 1.05 8.38
CA PRO A 107 7.75 0.26 7.97
C PRO A 107 6.54 1.13 7.70
N LEU A 108 6.00 0.99 6.49
CA LEU A 108 4.94 1.84 5.99
C LEU A 108 3.61 1.10 6.06
N ARG A 109 2.60 1.77 6.59
CA ARG A 109 1.21 1.28 6.57
C ARG A 109 0.33 2.30 5.87
N LYS A 110 -0.54 1.82 4.99
CA LYS A 110 -1.49 2.66 4.27
C LYS A 110 -2.88 2.05 4.30
N VAL A 111 -3.90 2.92 4.26
CA VAL A 111 -5.27 2.54 3.96
C VAL A 111 -5.49 2.74 2.48
N TYR A 112 -5.93 1.71 1.78
CA TYR A 112 -6.12 1.78 0.34
C TYR A 112 -7.58 1.54 -0.06
N LEU A 113 -7.93 2.11 -1.21
CA LEU A 113 -9.17 1.83 -1.93
C LEU A 113 -8.75 1.42 -3.35
N THR A 114 -9.15 0.24 -3.78
CA THR A 114 -8.82 -0.26 -5.12
C THR A 114 -10.09 -0.56 -5.91
N ALA A 115 -10.05 -0.21 -7.20
CA ALA A 115 -11.06 -0.62 -8.14
C ALA A 115 -10.97 -2.14 -8.37
N PRO A 116 -12.09 -2.80 -8.62
CA PRO A 116 -12.11 -4.23 -8.90
C PRO A 116 -11.42 -4.57 -10.24
#